data_3f6efdd0a98ef3f577ae716ee112d331
#
_entry.id   3f6efdd0a98ef3f577ae716ee112d331
#
_cell.length_a   1.000
_cell.length_b   1.000
_cell.length_c   1.000
_cell.angle_alpha   90.00
_cell.angle_beta   90.00
_cell.angle_gamma   90.00
#
_symmetry.space_group_name_H-M   'P 1'
#
loop_
_entity.id
_entity.type
_entity.pdbx_description
1 polymer ?
#
loop_
_entity_poly.entity_id
_entity_poly.type
_entity_poly.pdbx_seq_one_letter_code
_entity_poly.pdbx_strand_id
1 'polypeptide(L)'
;FNSRADYKHGGANAAAARFAAAHGITCVSAGSDAHRGAEVGNAYIETDCPCTADALRAALAAGAKPAGVRSPRRYIALSQLTKAKKQKLGVRRTLKSAALLCYLTIKDMFRK
;
A
#
# COMPACT_ATOMS: atom_id res chain seq x y z
N PHE A 1 6.73 -4.25 -3.46
CA PHE A 1 6.36 -2.95 -2.86
C PHE A 1 4.87 -2.92 -2.54
N ASN A 2 4.49 -2.48 -1.35
CA ASN A 2 3.10 -2.28 -0.95
C ASN A 2 2.89 -0.81 -0.56
N SER A 3 1.95 -0.12 -1.19
CA SER A 3 1.75 1.33 -1.00
C SER A 3 1.25 1.72 0.40
N ARG A 4 0.71 0.77 1.16
CA ARG A 4 0.20 0.97 2.54
C ARG A 4 1.11 0.39 3.64
N ALA A 5 2.10 -0.44 3.31
CA ALA A 5 2.87 -1.21 4.29
C ALA A 5 3.63 -0.35 5.31
N ASP A 6 4.15 0.79 4.91
CA ASP A 6 4.97 1.67 5.76
C ASP A 6 4.17 2.52 6.76
N TYR A 7 2.86 2.30 6.87
CA TYR A 7 2.01 3.10 7.74
C TYR A 7 2.32 2.93 9.23
N LYS A 8 2.41 1.68 9.69
CA LYS A 8 2.59 1.38 11.13
C LYS A 8 4.06 1.32 11.55
N HIS A 9 4.87 0.74 10.71
CA HIS A 9 6.23 0.32 11.07
C HIS A 9 7.28 0.86 10.12
N GLY A 10 7.21 2.06 9.66
CA GLY A 10 8.11 2.69 8.68
C GLY A 10 9.27 1.82 8.19
N GLY A 11 9.44 1.71 6.88
CA GLY A 11 10.52 0.91 6.33
C GLY A 11 10.19 -0.56 6.02
N ALA A 12 8.93 -1.00 6.12
CA ALA A 12 8.55 -2.37 5.77
C ALA A 12 8.89 -2.71 4.31
N ASN A 13 8.65 -1.80 3.37
CA ASN A 13 9.06 -1.98 1.98
C ASN A 13 10.59 -2.07 1.83
N ALA A 14 11.33 -1.23 2.55
CA ALA A 14 12.80 -1.26 2.54
C ALA A 14 13.33 -2.55 3.18
N ALA A 15 12.71 -3.04 4.25
CA ALA A 15 13.07 -4.31 4.87
C ALA A 15 12.83 -5.48 3.91
N ALA A 16 11.68 -5.50 3.23
CA ALA A 16 11.38 -6.52 2.23
C ALA A 16 12.38 -6.50 1.07
N ALA A 17 12.74 -5.30 0.58
CA ALA A 17 13.75 -5.17 -0.48
C ALA A 17 15.13 -5.68 -0.05
N ARG A 18 15.58 -5.35 1.17
CA ARG A 18 16.84 -5.86 1.73
C ARG A 18 16.81 -7.38 1.88
N PHE A 19 15.71 -7.93 2.37
CA PHE A 19 15.54 -9.39 2.50
C PHE A 19 15.64 -10.07 1.13
N ALA A 20 14.92 -9.56 0.12
CA ALA A 20 14.97 -10.10 -1.23
C ALA A 20 16.41 -10.09 -1.79
N ALA A 21 17.11 -8.97 -1.65
CA ALA A 21 18.50 -8.84 -2.12
C ALA A 21 19.44 -9.82 -1.38
N ALA A 22 19.32 -9.95 -0.07
CA ALA A 22 20.15 -10.86 0.73
C ALA A 22 19.96 -12.34 0.40
N HIS A 23 18.79 -12.70 -0.14
CA HIS A 23 18.45 -14.09 -0.47
C HIS A 23 18.40 -14.35 -1.99
N GLY A 24 18.86 -13.42 -2.81
CA GLY A 24 18.86 -13.59 -4.28
C GLY A 24 17.46 -13.70 -4.89
N ILE A 25 16.43 -13.16 -4.22
CA ILE A 25 15.05 -13.20 -4.72
C ILE A 25 14.88 -12.11 -5.78
N THR A 26 14.75 -12.50 -7.03
CA THR A 26 14.55 -11.60 -8.17
C THR A 26 13.07 -11.38 -8.49
N CYS A 27 12.24 -12.40 -8.30
CA CYS A 27 10.80 -12.33 -8.55
C CYS A 27 10.10 -11.57 -7.41
N VAL A 28 9.93 -10.26 -7.58
CA VAL A 28 9.26 -9.39 -6.62
C VAL A 28 8.00 -8.80 -7.24
N SER A 29 7.04 -8.42 -6.39
CA SER A 29 5.77 -7.86 -6.84
C SER A 29 5.46 -6.50 -6.18
N ALA A 30 4.49 -5.80 -6.72
CA ALA A 30 3.92 -4.60 -6.13
C ALA A 30 2.39 -4.70 -6.05
N GLY A 31 1.83 -4.11 -5.02
CA GLY A 31 0.39 -4.04 -4.82
C GLY A 31 -0.02 -2.77 -4.10
N SER A 32 -1.08 -2.12 -4.57
CA SER A 32 -1.60 -0.91 -3.94
C SER A 32 -2.20 -1.18 -2.56
N ASP A 33 -2.64 -2.40 -2.28
CA ASP A 33 -3.40 -2.73 -1.06
C ASP A 33 -4.61 -1.79 -0.91
N ALA A 34 -5.22 -1.45 -2.04
CA ALA A 34 -6.26 -0.43 -2.14
C ALA A 34 -7.51 -0.85 -1.37
N HIS A 35 -7.96 0.01 -0.46
CA HIS A 35 -9.23 -0.12 0.23
C HIS A 35 -10.24 0.93 -0.26
N ARG A 36 -9.81 1.80 -1.16
CA ARG A 36 -10.60 2.86 -1.79
C ARG A 36 -10.17 3.01 -3.26
N GLY A 37 -11.10 3.44 -4.12
CA GLY A 37 -10.80 3.62 -5.54
C GLY A 37 -9.60 4.53 -5.81
N ALA A 38 -9.43 5.59 -5.03
CA ALA A 38 -8.31 6.52 -5.15
C ALA A 38 -6.92 5.93 -4.79
N GLU A 39 -6.86 4.69 -4.31
CA GLU A 39 -5.61 3.99 -4.01
C GLU A 39 -5.25 2.95 -5.08
N VAL A 40 -6.18 2.64 -5.97
CA VAL A 40 -5.94 1.71 -7.08
C VAL A 40 -4.86 2.30 -8.00
N GLY A 41 -3.86 1.49 -8.34
CA GLY A 41 -2.73 1.95 -9.15
C GLY A 41 -1.62 2.66 -8.38
N ASN A 42 -1.73 2.87 -7.07
CA ASN A 42 -0.66 3.46 -6.28
C ASN A 42 0.61 2.59 -6.22
N ALA A 43 0.51 1.30 -6.49
CA ALA A 43 1.66 0.43 -6.68
C ALA A 43 1.37 -0.57 -7.79
N TYR A 44 2.35 -0.78 -8.65
CA TYR A 44 2.23 -1.58 -9.85
C TYR A 44 3.59 -2.13 -10.28
N ILE A 45 3.56 -3.04 -11.23
CA ILE A 45 4.72 -3.49 -11.98
C ILE A 45 4.52 -3.05 -13.42
N GLU A 46 5.53 -2.43 -13.98
CA GLU A 46 5.58 -2.03 -15.38
C GLU A 46 6.43 -3.01 -16.18
N THR A 47 5.90 -3.52 -17.25
CA THR A 47 6.60 -4.44 -18.14
C THR A 47 6.20 -4.21 -19.59
N ASP A 48 7.13 -4.41 -20.51
CA ASP A 48 6.90 -4.34 -21.96
C ASP A 48 6.56 -5.71 -22.56
N CYS A 49 6.08 -6.65 -21.73
CA CYS A 49 5.75 -7.98 -22.20
C CYS A 49 4.33 -8.06 -22.78
N PRO A 50 4.06 -9.02 -23.69
CA PRO A 50 2.72 -9.31 -24.14
C PRO A 50 1.76 -9.60 -22.97
N CYS A 51 0.46 -9.22 -23.11
CA CYS A 51 -0.55 -9.41 -22.09
C CYS A 51 -1.01 -10.89 -22.00
N THR A 52 -0.08 -11.77 -21.69
CA THR A 52 -0.33 -13.20 -21.44
C THR A 52 0.23 -13.63 -20.09
N ALA A 53 -0.37 -14.64 -19.47
CA ALA A 53 0.08 -15.11 -18.15
C ALA A 53 1.54 -15.60 -18.17
N ASP A 54 1.95 -16.27 -19.22
CA ASP A 54 3.32 -16.82 -19.33
C ASP A 54 4.36 -15.72 -19.56
N ALA A 55 4.06 -14.73 -20.42
CA ALA A 55 4.92 -13.57 -20.62
C ALA A 55 5.06 -12.75 -19.34
N LEU A 56 3.98 -12.56 -18.58
CA LEU A 56 4.01 -11.86 -17.29
C LEU A 56 4.86 -12.65 -16.26
N ARG A 57 4.69 -13.98 -16.17
CA ARG A 57 5.52 -14.82 -15.28
C ARG A 57 7.00 -14.71 -15.63
N ALA A 58 7.32 -14.76 -16.93
CA ALA A 58 8.68 -14.63 -17.40
C ALA A 58 9.27 -13.25 -17.06
N ALA A 59 8.52 -12.17 -17.27
CA ALA A 59 8.94 -10.82 -16.91
C ALA A 59 9.18 -10.65 -15.40
N LEU A 60 8.31 -11.20 -14.56
CA LEU A 60 8.48 -11.21 -13.11
C LEU A 60 9.73 -12.00 -12.69
N ALA A 61 9.94 -13.18 -13.28
CA ALA A 61 11.12 -14.00 -13.00
C ALA A 61 12.42 -13.32 -13.45
N ALA A 62 12.38 -12.54 -14.53
CA ALA A 62 13.49 -11.73 -15.00
C ALA A 62 13.80 -10.51 -14.12
N GLY A 63 13.00 -10.25 -13.09
CA GLY A 63 13.22 -9.17 -12.15
C GLY A 63 12.55 -7.85 -12.54
N ALA A 64 11.31 -7.91 -13.02
CA ALA A 64 10.51 -6.72 -13.26
C ALA A 64 10.44 -5.82 -12.01
N LYS A 65 10.63 -4.51 -12.20
CA LYS A 65 10.79 -3.58 -11.07
C LYS A 65 9.44 -3.08 -10.56
N PRO A 66 9.20 -3.18 -9.24
CA PRO A 66 8.02 -2.56 -8.64
C PRO A 66 8.16 -1.04 -8.64
N ALA A 67 7.06 -0.37 -8.97
CA ALA A 67 6.94 1.08 -8.99
C ALA A 67 5.70 1.53 -8.19
N GLY A 68 5.63 2.82 -7.89
CA GLY A 68 4.45 3.41 -7.28
C GLY A 68 4.76 4.45 -6.21
N VAL A 69 3.68 4.90 -5.59
CA VAL A 69 3.70 5.89 -4.51
C VAL A 69 3.05 5.33 -3.24
N ARG A 70 3.42 5.88 -2.10
CA ARG A 70 2.77 5.52 -0.84
C ARG A 70 1.37 6.12 -0.77
N SER A 71 0.40 5.30 -0.37
CA SER A 71 -0.94 5.80 -0.08
C SER A 71 -0.91 6.84 1.06
N PRO A 72 -1.62 7.96 0.91
CA PRO A 72 -1.78 8.93 1.99
C PRO A 72 -2.34 8.28 3.26
N ARG A 73 -1.77 8.64 4.42
CA ARG A 73 -2.16 8.05 5.71
C ARG A 73 -3.63 8.27 6.05
N ARG A 74 -4.22 9.37 5.58
CA ARG A 74 -5.67 9.65 5.75
C ARG A 74 -6.57 8.57 5.14
N TYR A 75 -6.16 7.88 4.06
CA TYR A 75 -6.96 6.79 3.48
C TYR A 75 -7.03 5.56 4.38
N ILE A 76 -5.99 5.32 5.17
CA ILE A 76 -5.99 4.26 6.16
C ILE A 76 -6.99 4.59 7.27
N ALA A 77 -6.96 5.82 7.80
CA ALA A 77 -7.92 6.27 8.79
C ALA A 77 -9.36 6.25 8.27
N LEU A 78 -9.59 6.69 7.03
CA LEU A 78 -10.88 6.58 6.35
C LEU A 78 -11.37 5.14 6.25
N SER A 79 -10.49 4.20 5.93
CA SER A 79 -10.83 2.77 5.88
C SER A 79 -11.25 2.24 7.25
N GLN A 80 -10.55 2.65 8.33
CA GLN A 80 -10.92 2.28 9.71
C GLN A 80 -12.26 2.88 10.12
N LEU A 81 -12.52 4.15 9.77
CA LEU A 81 -13.80 4.80 10.05
C LEU A 81 -14.96 4.11 9.30
N THR A 82 -14.76 3.80 8.03
CA THR A 82 -15.74 3.07 7.22
C THR A 82 -16.03 1.69 7.82
N LYS A 83 -14.99 0.96 8.24
CA LYS A 83 -15.12 -0.33 8.92
C LYS A 83 -15.89 -0.20 10.22
N ALA A 84 -15.58 0.81 11.05
CA ALA A 84 -16.26 1.06 12.32
C ALA A 84 -17.77 1.30 12.11
N LYS A 85 -18.13 2.11 11.12
CA LYS A 85 -19.53 2.37 10.73
C LYS A 85 -20.23 1.11 10.23
N LYS A 86 -19.62 0.40 9.27
CA LYS A 86 -20.20 -0.79 8.63
C LYS A 86 -20.43 -1.93 9.63
N GLN A 87 -19.51 -2.11 10.57
CA GLN A 87 -19.59 -3.13 11.61
C GLN A 87 -20.34 -2.68 12.87
N LYS A 88 -20.94 -1.48 12.85
CA LYS A 88 -21.66 -0.89 14.00
C LYS A 88 -20.83 -0.93 15.32
N LEU A 89 -19.51 -0.76 15.18
CA LEU A 89 -18.59 -0.72 16.31
C LEU A 89 -18.89 0.55 17.12
N GLY A 90 -19.29 0.44 18.37
CA GLY A 90 -19.81 1.50 19.23
C GLY A 90 -19.17 2.89 19.12
N VAL A 91 -19.84 3.90 19.62
CA VAL A 91 -19.52 5.33 19.50
C VAL A 91 -18.05 5.66 19.82
N ARG A 92 -17.50 5.08 20.91
CA ARG A 92 -16.10 5.30 21.31
C ARG A 92 -15.10 4.94 20.22
N ARG A 93 -15.32 3.83 19.50
CA ARG A 93 -14.42 3.36 18.42
C ARG A 93 -14.56 4.21 17.17
N THR A 94 -15.78 4.64 16.86
CA THR A 94 -16.04 5.57 15.76
C THR A 94 -15.39 6.92 16.00
N LEU A 95 -15.50 7.49 17.20
CA LEU A 95 -14.85 8.75 17.58
C LEU A 95 -13.32 8.67 17.51
N LYS A 96 -12.71 7.58 18.00
CA LYS A 96 -11.26 7.36 17.86
C LYS A 96 -10.82 7.33 16.39
N SER A 97 -11.59 6.66 15.52
CA SER A 97 -11.27 6.61 14.09
C SER A 97 -11.43 7.97 13.41
N ALA A 98 -12.41 8.77 13.80
CA ALA A 98 -12.60 10.12 13.30
C ALA A 98 -11.46 11.07 13.74
N ALA A 99 -11.09 11.03 15.02
CA ALA A 99 -9.96 11.80 15.55
C ALA A 99 -8.64 11.44 14.84
N LEU A 100 -8.40 10.15 14.61
CA LEU A 100 -7.24 9.68 13.84
C LEU A 100 -7.27 10.20 12.40
N LEU A 101 -8.44 10.24 11.77
CA LEU A 101 -8.57 10.79 10.42
C LEU A 101 -8.20 12.26 10.38
N CYS A 102 -8.72 13.08 11.30
CA CYS A 102 -8.37 14.49 11.40
C CYS A 102 -6.86 14.68 11.59
N TYR A 103 -6.26 13.99 12.55
CA TYR A 103 -4.83 14.05 12.82
C TYR A 103 -3.98 13.69 11.60
N LEU A 104 -4.29 12.58 10.92
CA LEU A 104 -3.52 12.13 9.76
C LEU A 104 -3.73 12.99 8.53
N THR A 105 -4.92 13.60 8.37
CA THR A 105 -5.17 14.56 7.30
C THR A 105 -4.29 15.79 7.48
N ILE A 106 -4.25 16.35 8.69
CA ILE A 106 -3.39 17.48 9.02
C ILE A 106 -1.92 17.11 8.76
N LYS A 107 -1.48 15.96 9.25
CA LYS A 107 -0.10 15.50 9.05
C LYS A 107 0.28 15.26 7.58
N ASP A 108 -0.66 14.80 6.75
CA ASP A 108 -0.44 14.65 5.31
C ASP A 108 -0.30 16.01 4.60
N MET A 109 -0.98 17.07 5.08
CA MET A 109 -0.87 18.43 4.52
C MET A 109 0.52 19.05 4.73
N PHE A 110 1.19 18.73 5.84
CA PHE A 110 2.53 19.25 6.17
C PHE A 110 3.67 18.32 5.74
N ARG A 111 3.36 17.24 5.04
CA ARG A 111 4.35 16.32 4.52
C ARG A 111 4.72 16.71 3.10
N LYS A 112 5.78 17.50 2.96
CA LYS A 112 6.49 17.71 1.70
C LYS A 112 7.43 16.56 1.41
#